data_aae59ada71c5fb612061ad90e999d241
#
_entry.id   aae59ada71c5fb612061ad90e999d241
#
_cell.length_a   1.000
_cell.length_b   1.000
_cell.length_c   1.000
_cell.angle_alpha   90.00
_cell.angle_beta   90.00
_cell.angle_gamma   90.00
#
_symmetry.space_group_name_H-M   'P 1'
#
loop_
_entity.id
_entity.type
_entity.pdbx_description
1 polymer ?
#
loop_
_entity_poly.entity_id
_entity_poly.type
_entity_poly.pdbx_seq_one_letter_code
_entity_poly.pdbx_strand_id
1 'polypeptide(L)'
;MTETQKSATLTLNGESYELPIFSPTAGPDVVDIRKLYAKAGVFTYDPGFTSTASCDSTITYIDGDKGELLHRGYPIDQLASKSHYLEVCYLLLYGELPTAAQLEDFETRVTRHTMVHEQMHNFFRGFRRDAHPMATLVGVVGAMSAFYHDSLDVTDPWQREVAAVRLIAKLPTIAAMAYKYSIGQPFVYPRNDLDYAANFLHMCFSVPAEEYHVNPILSRAMDRILTLHADHEQNASTSTVRLASSSGANPFACIAAGIACLWGPAHGGANQACLEMLKEIGTVDRIPEYIARAKDKNDPFRLMGFGHRVYKNTDPRAKVLKQSADEVLELLGVEDNPLLQVAKELEQTALNDPYFIEKKLFPNVDFYSGIILEAMGFPTSMFTPIFALSRTVGWISQWKEMIADPQNKIGRPRQLYLGETLRDYVDIEQR
;
A
#
# COMPACT_ATOMS: atom_id res chain seq x y z
N MET A 1 9.90 -40.77 1.51
CA MET A 1 10.12 -40.64 2.96
C MET A 1 9.03 -39.72 3.45
N THR A 2 8.11 -40.20 4.27
CA THR A 2 7.09 -39.36 4.92
C THR A 2 7.82 -38.46 5.91
N GLU A 3 7.97 -37.17 5.56
CA GLU A 3 8.43 -36.17 6.55
C GLU A 3 7.50 -36.25 7.77
N THR A 4 8.10 -36.43 8.94
CA THR A 4 7.35 -36.42 10.19
C THR A 4 6.75 -35.04 10.34
N GLN A 5 5.42 -34.93 10.24
CA GLN A 5 4.71 -33.65 10.37
C GLN A 5 4.98 -33.09 11.76
N LYS A 6 5.63 -31.94 11.84
CA LYS A 6 5.89 -31.25 13.12
C LYS A 6 4.55 -30.92 13.79
N SER A 7 4.49 -31.02 15.11
CA SER A 7 3.33 -30.64 15.90
C SER A 7 3.72 -29.81 17.12
N ALA A 8 2.79 -28.99 17.60
CA ALA A 8 2.85 -28.30 18.88
C ALA A 8 1.81 -28.89 19.81
N THR A 9 2.13 -29.07 21.10
CA THR A 9 1.20 -29.55 22.10
C THR A 9 0.68 -28.40 22.94
N LEU A 10 -0.64 -28.20 22.95
CA LEU A 10 -1.33 -27.28 23.85
C LEU A 10 -1.95 -28.07 25.00
N THR A 11 -1.58 -27.79 26.23
CA THR A 11 -2.17 -28.41 27.41
C THR A 11 -3.12 -27.46 28.12
N LEU A 12 -4.39 -27.85 28.27
CA LEU A 12 -5.44 -27.09 28.95
C LEU A 12 -6.15 -27.97 29.95
N ASN A 13 -6.22 -27.55 31.21
CA ASN A 13 -6.91 -28.26 32.28
C ASN A 13 -6.48 -29.76 32.45
N GLY A 14 -5.22 -30.07 32.13
CA GLY A 14 -4.66 -31.42 32.21
C GLY A 14 -4.85 -32.27 30.95
N GLU A 15 -5.57 -31.80 29.95
CA GLU A 15 -5.71 -32.45 28.65
C GLU A 15 -4.73 -31.83 27.63
N SER A 16 -4.16 -32.69 26.79
CA SER A 16 -3.17 -32.27 25.76
C SER A 16 -3.75 -32.41 24.36
N TYR A 17 -3.57 -31.37 23.56
CA TYR A 17 -4.08 -31.25 22.20
C TYR A 17 -2.92 -31.04 21.22
N GLU A 18 -2.80 -31.93 20.25
CA GLU A 18 -1.81 -31.83 19.16
C GLU A 18 -2.34 -30.92 18.07
N LEU A 19 -1.53 -29.89 17.72
CA LEU A 19 -1.78 -28.91 16.68
C LEU A 19 -0.69 -29.03 15.59
N PRO A 20 -1.07 -29.16 14.31
CA PRO A 20 -0.09 -29.23 13.23
C PRO A 20 0.76 -27.97 13.14
N ILE A 21 2.01 -28.12 12.72
CA ILE A 21 2.91 -27.01 12.38
C ILE A 21 3.13 -27.02 10.87
N PHE A 22 2.97 -25.85 10.25
CA PHE A 22 3.38 -25.57 8.87
C PHE A 22 4.73 -24.86 8.87
N SER A 23 5.69 -25.40 8.11
CA SER A 23 6.97 -24.75 7.88
C SER A 23 6.93 -24.02 6.53
N PRO A 24 7.15 -22.70 6.52
CA PRO A 24 7.17 -21.93 5.26
C PRO A 24 8.49 -22.13 4.50
N THR A 25 8.55 -21.64 3.28
CA THR A 25 9.81 -21.57 2.49
C THR A 25 10.82 -20.62 3.15
N ALA A 26 10.33 -19.54 3.75
CA ALA A 26 11.12 -18.59 4.52
C ALA A 26 10.27 -18.01 5.66
N GLY A 27 10.92 -17.63 6.78
CA GLY A 27 10.27 -17.11 7.97
C GLY A 27 9.98 -18.16 9.04
N PRO A 28 9.22 -17.81 10.09
CA PRO A 28 8.94 -18.68 11.22
C PRO A 28 7.90 -19.77 10.91
N ASP A 29 7.98 -20.89 11.60
CA ASP A 29 6.95 -21.92 11.60
C ASP A 29 5.61 -21.38 12.11
N VAL A 30 4.49 -21.93 11.62
CA VAL A 30 3.12 -21.52 11.94
C VAL A 30 2.35 -22.68 12.54
N VAL A 31 1.69 -22.45 13.69
CA VAL A 31 0.81 -23.43 14.33
C VAL A 31 -0.59 -23.35 13.72
N ASP A 32 -1.10 -24.46 13.17
CA ASP A 32 -2.46 -24.52 12.62
C ASP A 32 -3.52 -24.62 13.73
N ILE A 33 -4.21 -23.55 13.99
CA ILE A 33 -5.27 -23.46 15.01
C ILE A 33 -6.69 -23.64 14.46
N ARG A 34 -6.88 -23.95 13.18
CA ARG A 34 -8.21 -24.05 12.54
C ARG A 34 -9.15 -25.07 13.23
N LYS A 35 -8.59 -26.09 13.86
CA LYS A 35 -9.36 -27.10 14.59
C LYS A 35 -9.34 -26.91 16.11
N LEU A 36 -8.75 -25.87 16.65
CA LEU A 36 -8.58 -25.65 18.08
C LEU A 36 -9.91 -25.62 18.82
N TYR A 37 -10.88 -24.83 18.35
CA TYR A 37 -12.18 -24.75 18.99
C TYR A 37 -12.93 -26.09 19.02
N ALA A 38 -12.89 -26.83 17.93
CA ALA A 38 -13.55 -28.15 17.87
C ALA A 38 -12.91 -29.18 18.78
N LYS A 39 -11.60 -29.09 19.04
CA LYS A 39 -10.86 -30.01 19.91
C LYS A 39 -10.91 -29.61 21.39
N ALA A 40 -10.69 -28.33 21.70
CA ALA A 40 -10.43 -27.82 23.04
C ALA A 40 -11.47 -26.83 23.57
N GLY A 41 -12.45 -26.41 22.74
CA GLY A 41 -13.52 -25.50 23.16
C GLY A 41 -13.07 -24.05 23.39
N VAL A 42 -11.83 -23.67 23.00
CA VAL A 42 -11.27 -22.35 23.24
C VAL A 42 -10.89 -21.65 21.92
N PHE A 43 -10.87 -20.31 21.95
CA PHE A 43 -10.33 -19.45 20.88
C PHE A 43 -9.01 -18.82 21.30
N THR A 44 -8.22 -18.40 20.33
CA THR A 44 -7.06 -17.53 20.53
C THR A 44 -7.49 -16.07 20.59
N TYR A 45 -6.67 -15.22 21.19
CA TYR A 45 -6.90 -13.78 21.29
C TYR A 45 -5.66 -13.03 20.79
N ASP A 46 -5.79 -12.42 19.60
CA ASP A 46 -4.73 -11.61 18.95
C ASP A 46 -5.39 -10.53 18.08
N PRO A 47 -5.86 -9.40 18.68
CA PRO A 47 -6.65 -8.37 17.97
C PRO A 47 -5.93 -7.74 16.80
N GLY A 48 -4.60 -7.69 16.81
CA GLY A 48 -3.78 -7.03 15.80
C GLY A 48 -3.07 -7.99 14.86
N PHE A 49 -3.36 -9.30 14.92
CA PHE A 49 -2.66 -10.33 14.14
C PHE A 49 -1.13 -10.32 14.29
N THR A 50 -0.62 -9.89 15.44
CA THR A 50 0.82 -9.76 15.70
C THR A 50 1.56 -11.08 15.74
N SER A 51 0.84 -12.17 16.04
CA SER A 51 1.36 -13.54 16.14
C SER A 51 0.50 -14.54 15.36
N THR A 52 -0.31 -14.05 14.40
CA THR A 52 -1.27 -14.88 13.67
C THR A 52 -1.10 -14.69 12.17
N ALA A 53 -0.69 -15.75 11.46
CA ALA A 53 -0.76 -15.78 10.00
C ALA A 53 -2.23 -15.92 9.58
N SER A 54 -2.75 -14.97 8.81
CA SER A 54 -4.13 -14.94 8.33
C SER A 54 -4.34 -15.69 7.02
N CYS A 55 -3.27 -16.01 6.31
CA CYS A 55 -3.24 -16.72 5.03
C CYS A 55 -1.84 -17.25 4.75
N ASP A 56 -1.75 -18.13 3.76
CA ASP A 56 -0.53 -18.40 3.01
C ASP A 56 -0.45 -17.52 1.76
N SER A 57 0.75 -17.20 1.30
CA SER A 57 0.98 -16.38 0.10
C SER A 57 2.34 -16.67 -0.50
N THR A 58 2.43 -16.55 -1.83
CA THR A 58 3.68 -16.66 -2.60
C THR A 58 4.13 -15.32 -3.18
N ILE A 59 3.46 -14.21 -2.83
CA ILE A 59 3.61 -12.92 -3.52
C ILE A 59 4.77 -12.12 -2.94
N THR A 60 4.76 -11.85 -1.64
CA THR A 60 5.75 -10.98 -0.99
C THR A 60 6.24 -11.60 0.29
N TYR A 61 7.56 -11.56 0.48
CA TYR A 61 8.23 -11.94 1.71
C TYR A 61 8.99 -10.77 2.30
N ILE A 62 8.90 -10.59 3.61
CA ILE A 62 9.63 -9.56 4.35
C ILE A 62 10.38 -10.19 5.51
N ASP A 63 11.70 -9.93 5.57
CA ASP A 63 12.52 -10.18 6.75
C ASP A 63 12.91 -8.83 7.38
N GLY A 64 12.18 -8.45 8.41
CA GLY A 64 12.39 -7.16 9.07
C GLY A 64 13.74 -7.05 9.79
N ASP A 65 14.29 -8.16 10.28
CA ASP A 65 15.57 -8.19 10.99
C ASP A 65 16.74 -8.02 10.02
N LYS A 66 16.66 -8.59 8.81
CA LYS A 66 17.62 -8.42 7.74
C LYS A 66 17.44 -7.15 6.92
N GLY A 67 16.22 -6.53 6.96
CA GLY A 67 15.87 -5.43 6.06
C GLY A 67 15.70 -5.92 4.62
N GLU A 68 15.05 -7.07 4.43
CA GLU A 68 14.84 -7.71 3.14
C GLU A 68 13.37 -7.61 2.75
N LEU A 69 13.11 -7.26 1.49
CA LEU A 69 11.78 -7.27 0.87
C LEU A 69 11.90 -7.93 -0.50
N LEU A 70 11.17 -9.02 -0.68
CA LEU A 70 11.17 -9.80 -1.92
C LEU A 70 9.78 -9.81 -2.55
N HIS A 71 9.68 -9.54 -3.84
CA HIS A 71 8.49 -9.79 -4.64
C HIS A 71 8.71 -11.04 -5.48
N ARG A 72 7.94 -12.11 -5.25
CA ARG A 72 8.13 -13.41 -5.91
C ARG A 72 9.58 -13.91 -5.84
N GLY A 73 10.31 -13.59 -4.77
CA GLY A 73 11.71 -13.95 -4.57
C GLY A 73 12.73 -12.94 -5.13
N TYR A 74 12.30 -11.92 -5.88
CA TYR A 74 13.20 -10.89 -6.39
C TYR A 74 13.35 -9.73 -5.41
N PRO A 75 14.59 -9.29 -5.09
CA PRO A 75 14.83 -8.17 -4.18
C PRO A 75 14.26 -6.86 -4.73
N ILE A 76 13.60 -6.09 -3.86
CA ILE A 76 12.91 -4.86 -4.27
C ILE A 76 13.85 -3.78 -4.83
N ASP A 77 15.07 -3.68 -4.31
CA ASP A 77 16.08 -2.74 -4.78
C ASP A 77 16.56 -3.08 -6.20
N GLN A 78 16.64 -4.36 -6.55
CA GLN A 78 16.94 -4.79 -7.91
C GLN A 78 15.80 -4.49 -8.86
N LEU A 79 14.56 -4.77 -8.46
CA LEU A 79 13.37 -4.47 -9.25
C LEU A 79 13.27 -2.97 -9.53
N ALA A 80 13.38 -2.13 -8.50
CA ALA A 80 13.30 -0.67 -8.66
C ALA A 80 14.46 -0.06 -9.47
N SER A 81 15.61 -0.74 -9.55
CA SER A 81 16.77 -0.24 -10.28
C SER A 81 16.82 -0.70 -11.73
N LYS A 82 16.36 -1.93 -12.03
CA LYS A 82 16.55 -2.62 -13.31
C LYS A 82 15.28 -2.82 -14.12
N SER A 83 14.12 -2.68 -13.49
CA SER A 83 12.79 -2.92 -14.03
C SER A 83 11.99 -1.61 -14.04
N HIS A 84 10.74 -1.68 -14.46
CA HIS A 84 9.75 -0.60 -14.36
C HIS A 84 8.44 -1.16 -13.80
N TYR A 85 7.53 -0.27 -13.42
CA TYR A 85 6.33 -0.64 -12.66
C TYR A 85 5.45 -1.68 -13.34
N LEU A 86 5.22 -1.61 -14.66
CA LEU A 86 4.38 -2.60 -15.35
C LEU A 86 5.02 -4.00 -15.41
N GLU A 87 6.34 -4.10 -15.51
CA GLU A 87 7.05 -5.37 -15.39
C GLU A 87 6.88 -5.96 -13.99
N VAL A 88 6.94 -5.14 -12.95
CA VAL A 88 6.66 -5.56 -11.55
C VAL A 88 5.19 -5.93 -11.37
N CYS A 89 4.25 -5.22 -12.02
CA CYS A 89 2.85 -5.62 -12.05
C CYS A 89 2.68 -7.02 -12.65
N TYR A 90 3.34 -7.30 -13.75
CA TYR A 90 3.31 -8.62 -14.36
C TYR A 90 3.86 -9.69 -13.40
N LEU A 91 5.03 -9.45 -12.81
CA LEU A 91 5.66 -10.36 -11.85
C LEU A 91 4.70 -10.71 -10.68
N LEU A 92 4.10 -9.70 -10.07
CA LEU A 92 3.19 -9.90 -8.93
C LEU A 92 1.95 -10.70 -9.32
N LEU A 93 1.37 -10.41 -10.51
CA LEU A 93 0.15 -11.05 -10.99
C LEU A 93 0.34 -12.50 -11.43
N TYR A 94 1.49 -12.81 -12.07
CA TYR A 94 1.70 -14.08 -12.77
C TYR A 94 2.82 -14.94 -12.17
N GLY A 95 3.62 -14.42 -11.26
CA GLY A 95 4.58 -15.18 -10.46
C GLY A 95 6.02 -15.20 -10.97
N GLU A 96 6.25 -14.83 -12.23
CA GLU A 96 7.57 -14.79 -12.87
C GLU A 96 7.76 -13.51 -13.67
N LEU A 97 9.01 -13.11 -13.89
CA LEU A 97 9.33 -12.01 -14.78
C LEU A 97 8.90 -12.35 -16.22
N PRO A 98 8.32 -11.36 -16.94
CA PRO A 98 7.85 -11.60 -18.31
C PRO A 98 9.01 -11.79 -19.28
N THR A 99 8.79 -12.58 -20.33
CA THR A 99 9.57 -12.46 -21.55
C THR A 99 9.25 -11.14 -22.26
N ALA A 100 10.10 -10.69 -23.17
CA ALA A 100 9.85 -9.46 -23.92
C ALA A 100 8.48 -9.43 -24.61
N ALA A 101 8.06 -10.54 -25.23
CA ALA A 101 6.76 -10.63 -25.88
C ALA A 101 5.57 -10.59 -24.88
N GLN A 102 5.73 -11.18 -23.70
CA GLN A 102 4.71 -11.14 -22.64
C GLN A 102 4.58 -9.74 -22.06
N LEU A 103 5.71 -9.05 -21.89
CA LEU A 103 5.70 -7.68 -21.41
C LEU A 103 5.02 -6.75 -22.39
N GLU A 104 5.37 -6.82 -23.68
CA GLU A 104 4.75 -6.02 -24.75
C GLU A 104 3.22 -6.25 -24.84
N ASP A 105 2.76 -7.50 -24.73
CA ASP A 105 1.33 -7.81 -24.69
C ASP A 105 0.66 -7.19 -23.46
N PHE A 106 1.26 -7.36 -22.28
CA PHE A 106 0.70 -6.82 -21.05
C PHE A 106 0.65 -5.29 -21.05
N GLU A 107 1.72 -4.63 -21.45
CA GLU A 107 1.77 -3.17 -21.59
C GLU A 107 0.73 -2.67 -22.60
N THR A 108 0.59 -3.34 -23.72
CA THR A 108 -0.44 -3.02 -24.73
C THR A 108 -1.85 -3.15 -24.16
N ARG A 109 -2.12 -4.20 -23.42
CA ARG A 109 -3.42 -4.38 -22.75
C ARG A 109 -3.70 -3.28 -21.73
N VAL A 110 -2.73 -2.95 -20.87
CA VAL A 110 -2.88 -1.89 -19.89
C VAL A 110 -3.10 -0.55 -20.58
N THR A 111 -2.25 -0.19 -21.55
CA THR A 111 -2.30 1.08 -22.29
C THR A 111 -3.66 1.29 -22.98
N ARG A 112 -4.24 0.24 -23.54
CA ARG A 112 -5.55 0.32 -24.21
C ARG A 112 -6.76 0.36 -23.26
N HIS A 113 -6.55 0.22 -21.94
CA HIS A 113 -7.60 0.25 -20.93
C HIS A 113 -7.55 1.47 -20.01
N THR A 114 -6.69 2.45 -20.26
CA THR A 114 -6.47 3.63 -19.41
C THR A 114 -7.66 4.59 -19.35
N MET A 115 -8.44 4.73 -20.43
CA MET A 115 -9.62 5.59 -20.44
C MET A 115 -10.71 5.05 -19.53
N VAL A 116 -11.35 5.93 -18.75
CA VAL A 116 -12.54 5.61 -17.99
C VAL A 116 -13.80 5.86 -18.81
N HIS A 117 -14.92 5.25 -18.40
CA HIS A 117 -16.21 5.51 -19.05
C HIS A 117 -16.57 7.00 -18.93
N GLU A 118 -16.99 7.63 -20.03
CA GLU A 118 -17.19 9.08 -20.10
C GLU A 118 -18.18 9.60 -19.06
N GLN A 119 -19.23 8.83 -18.73
CA GLN A 119 -20.19 9.21 -17.68
C GLN A 119 -19.56 9.29 -16.28
N MET A 120 -18.40 8.70 -16.04
CA MET A 120 -17.71 8.85 -14.76
C MET A 120 -17.29 10.30 -14.50
N HIS A 121 -17.08 11.12 -15.55
CA HIS A 121 -16.86 12.56 -15.40
C HIS A 121 -18.01 13.24 -14.65
N ASN A 122 -19.25 12.81 -14.91
CA ASN A 122 -20.41 13.34 -14.18
C ASN A 122 -20.44 12.89 -12.72
N PHE A 123 -19.93 11.69 -12.43
CA PHE A 123 -19.82 11.20 -11.06
C PHE A 123 -18.88 12.07 -10.22
N PHE A 124 -17.76 12.52 -10.78
CA PHE A 124 -16.87 13.47 -10.11
C PHE A 124 -17.55 14.78 -9.74
N ARG A 125 -18.49 15.27 -10.55
CA ARG A 125 -19.25 16.51 -10.28
C ARG A 125 -20.20 16.40 -9.07
N GLY A 126 -20.47 15.20 -8.58
CA GLY A 126 -21.22 14.96 -7.36
C GLY A 126 -20.42 15.20 -6.07
N PHE A 127 -19.10 15.26 -6.15
CA PHE A 127 -18.26 15.57 -4.99
C PHE A 127 -18.11 17.10 -4.83
N ARG A 128 -17.85 17.53 -3.60
CA ARG A 128 -17.39 18.91 -3.35
C ARG A 128 -15.98 19.06 -3.92
N ARG A 129 -15.65 20.26 -4.43
CA ARG A 129 -14.30 20.53 -4.97
C ARG A 129 -13.19 20.45 -3.93
N ASP A 130 -13.52 20.77 -2.68
CA ASP A 130 -12.60 20.66 -1.54
C ASP A 130 -12.60 19.26 -0.89
N ALA A 131 -13.24 18.27 -1.52
CA ALA A 131 -13.17 16.89 -1.07
C ALA A 131 -11.75 16.35 -1.15
N HIS A 132 -11.32 15.63 -0.12
CA HIS A 132 -10.02 14.98 -0.13
C HIS A 132 -9.95 13.96 -1.28
N PRO A 133 -8.88 13.93 -2.10
CA PRO A 133 -8.78 13.02 -3.25
C PRO A 133 -8.97 11.55 -2.89
N MET A 134 -8.59 11.12 -1.68
CA MET A 134 -8.86 9.74 -1.22
C MET A 134 -10.35 9.43 -1.09
N ALA A 135 -11.17 10.38 -0.61
CA ALA A 135 -12.62 10.20 -0.56
C ALA A 135 -13.20 10.01 -1.96
N THR A 136 -12.70 10.80 -2.91
CA THR A 136 -13.06 10.68 -4.32
C THR A 136 -12.65 9.32 -4.89
N LEU A 137 -11.41 8.86 -4.61
CA LEU A 137 -10.94 7.55 -5.06
C LEU A 137 -11.80 6.39 -4.54
N VAL A 138 -12.12 6.39 -3.24
CA VAL A 138 -12.99 5.35 -2.65
C VAL A 138 -14.32 5.29 -3.40
N GLY A 139 -14.95 6.45 -3.61
CA GLY A 139 -16.26 6.53 -4.28
C GLY A 139 -16.19 6.10 -5.74
N VAL A 140 -15.24 6.62 -6.50
CA VAL A 140 -15.12 6.38 -7.94
C VAL A 140 -14.69 4.94 -8.25
N VAL A 141 -13.73 4.39 -7.51
CA VAL A 141 -13.31 2.99 -7.71
C VAL A 141 -14.44 2.03 -7.36
N GLY A 142 -15.18 2.26 -6.27
CA GLY A 142 -16.37 1.48 -5.96
C GLY A 142 -17.47 1.59 -7.05
N ALA A 143 -17.67 2.79 -7.61
CA ALA A 143 -18.62 3.04 -8.69
C ALA A 143 -18.25 2.33 -10.01
N MET A 144 -16.99 1.95 -10.23
CA MET A 144 -16.61 1.14 -11.40
C MET A 144 -17.45 -0.13 -11.52
N SER A 145 -17.96 -0.67 -10.41
CA SER A 145 -18.90 -1.79 -10.41
C SER A 145 -20.18 -1.54 -11.23
N ALA A 146 -20.59 -0.27 -11.35
CA ALA A 146 -21.77 0.13 -12.10
C ALA A 146 -21.49 0.44 -13.59
N PHE A 147 -20.20 0.46 -14.00
CA PHE A 147 -19.80 0.78 -15.36
C PHE A 147 -19.19 -0.41 -16.13
N TYR A 148 -18.62 -1.39 -15.42
CA TYR A 148 -17.84 -2.48 -16.01
C TYR A 148 -18.42 -3.85 -15.63
N HIS A 149 -19.66 -4.11 -16.07
CA HIS A 149 -20.45 -5.30 -15.69
C HIS A 149 -19.88 -6.62 -16.18
N ASP A 150 -19.05 -6.60 -17.24
CA ASP A 150 -18.38 -7.75 -17.83
C ASP A 150 -17.08 -8.17 -17.10
N SER A 151 -16.86 -7.67 -15.91
CA SER A 151 -15.69 -7.99 -15.07
C SER A 151 -16.02 -8.05 -13.57
N LEU A 152 -17.24 -8.46 -13.23
CA LEU A 152 -17.73 -8.54 -11.85
C LEU A 152 -17.78 -9.97 -11.30
N ASP A 153 -17.89 -10.99 -12.17
CA ASP A 153 -17.99 -12.39 -11.75
C ASP A 153 -16.60 -12.88 -11.30
N VAL A 154 -16.46 -13.06 -9.99
CA VAL A 154 -15.22 -13.56 -9.37
C VAL A 154 -14.98 -15.05 -9.62
N THR A 155 -15.98 -15.79 -10.09
CA THR A 155 -15.85 -17.22 -10.41
C THR A 155 -15.29 -17.46 -11.82
N ASP A 156 -15.43 -16.49 -12.72
CA ASP A 156 -14.92 -16.52 -14.09
C ASP A 156 -13.45 -16.04 -14.13
N PRO A 157 -12.48 -16.91 -14.48
CA PRO A 157 -11.06 -16.53 -14.58
C PRO A 157 -10.80 -15.40 -15.58
N TRP A 158 -11.56 -15.35 -16.69
CA TRP A 158 -11.40 -14.30 -17.69
C TRP A 158 -11.84 -12.94 -17.13
N GLN A 159 -13.00 -12.89 -16.47
CA GLN A 159 -13.48 -11.65 -15.85
C GLN A 159 -12.55 -11.16 -14.74
N ARG A 160 -11.95 -12.07 -13.96
CA ARG A 160 -10.90 -11.72 -13.00
C ARG A 160 -9.69 -11.06 -13.66
N GLU A 161 -9.26 -11.59 -14.80
CA GLU A 161 -8.13 -11.03 -15.56
C GLU A 161 -8.49 -9.64 -16.12
N VAL A 162 -9.66 -9.47 -16.71
CA VAL A 162 -10.13 -8.18 -17.22
C VAL A 162 -10.25 -7.15 -16.10
N ALA A 163 -10.77 -7.53 -14.94
CA ALA A 163 -10.85 -6.65 -13.79
C ALA A 163 -9.46 -6.20 -13.30
N ALA A 164 -8.49 -7.11 -13.26
CA ALA A 164 -7.12 -6.82 -12.87
C ALA A 164 -6.48 -5.78 -13.80
N VAL A 165 -6.55 -6.00 -15.09
CA VAL A 165 -6.02 -5.06 -16.11
C VAL A 165 -6.73 -3.70 -16.01
N ARG A 166 -8.05 -3.67 -15.88
CA ARG A 166 -8.83 -2.42 -15.74
C ARG A 166 -8.46 -1.62 -14.51
N LEU A 167 -8.29 -2.26 -13.38
CA LEU A 167 -7.90 -1.59 -12.13
C LEU A 167 -6.51 -0.97 -12.25
N ILE A 168 -5.52 -1.72 -12.74
CA ILE A 168 -4.18 -1.20 -12.97
C ILE A 168 -4.20 -0.04 -13.98
N ALA A 169 -4.89 -0.20 -15.09
CA ALA A 169 -4.89 0.78 -16.18
C ALA A 169 -5.64 2.08 -15.83
N LYS A 170 -6.76 1.99 -15.10
CA LYS A 170 -7.67 3.14 -14.90
C LYS A 170 -7.37 3.93 -13.63
N LEU A 171 -6.69 3.35 -12.66
CA LEU A 171 -6.41 4.03 -11.39
C LEU A 171 -5.56 5.30 -11.56
N PRO A 172 -4.51 5.35 -12.42
CA PRO A 172 -3.81 6.60 -12.72
C PRO A 172 -4.74 7.69 -13.25
N THR A 173 -5.62 7.32 -14.17
CA THR A 173 -6.60 8.27 -14.76
C THR A 173 -7.56 8.79 -13.69
N ILE A 174 -8.09 7.93 -12.84
CA ILE A 174 -9.00 8.30 -11.74
C ILE A 174 -8.29 9.19 -10.72
N ALA A 175 -7.05 8.88 -10.36
CA ALA A 175 -6.25 9.68 -9.43
C ALA A 175 -5.91 11.07 -10.00
N ALA A 176 -5.52 11.14 -11.29
CA ALA A 176 -5.30 12.40 -11.96
C ALA A 176 -6.58 13.23 -12.10
N MET A 177 -7.72 12.60 -12.38
CA MET A 177 -9.03 13.29 -12.42
C MET A 177 -9.39 13.84 -11.03
N ALA A 178 -9.15 13.09 -9.94
CA ALA A 178 -9.38 13.59 -8.58
C ALA A 178 -8.52 14.82 -8.28
N TYR A 179 -7.25 14.81 -8.69
CA TYR A 179 -6.36 15.97 -8.59
C TYR A 179 -6.85 17.16 -9.39
N LYS A 180 -7.11 16.97 -10.70
CA LYS A 180 -7.60 18.03 -11.60
C LYS A 180 -8.91 18.65 -11.11
N TYR A 181 -9.81 17.80 -10.61
CA TYR A 181 -11.08 18.26 -10.04
C TYR A 181 -10.87 19.14 -8.81
N SER A 182 -9.97 18.75 -7.90
CA SER A 182 -9.69 19.50 -6.66
C SER A 182 -9.12 20.91 -6.92
N ILE A 183 -8.31 21.07 -7.96
CA ILE A 183 -7.72 22.36 -8.34
C ILE A 183 -8.54 23.14 -9.39
N GLY A 184 -9.67 22.57 -9.84
CA GLY A 184 -10.60 23.21 -10.77
C GLY A 184 -10.08 23.32 -12.21
N GLN A 185 -9.20 22.44 -12.61
CA GLN A 185 -8.72 22.31 -13.98
C GLN A 185 -9.50 21.25 -14.76
N PRO A 186 -9.53 21.33 -16.11
CA PRO A 186 -10.16 20.33 -16.94
C PRO A 186 -9.45 18.97 -16.79
N PHE A 187 -10.20 17.90 -16.93
CA PHE A 187 -9.63 16.55 -17.01
C PHE A 187 -8.77 16.41 -18.25
N VAL A 188 -7.66 15.70 -18.11
CA VAL A 188 -6.73 15.37 -19.19
C VAL A 188 -6.86 13.89 -19.49
N TYR A 189 -7.03 13.56 -20.78
CA TYR A 189 -7.12 12.17 -21.23
C TYR A 189 -5.73 11.53 -21.27
N PRO A 190 -5.65 10.20 -21.02
CA PRO A 190 -4.41 9.46 -21.16
C PRO A 190 -3.93 9.42 -22.61
N ARG A 191 -2.63 9.24 -22.78
CA ARG A 191 -1.96 9.09 -24.09
C ARG A 191 -1.34 7.71 -24.21
N ASN A 192 -1.51 7.07 -25.36
CA ASN A 192 -1.00 5.71 -25.59
C ASN A 192 0.48 5.66 -25.97
N ASP A 193 1.10 6.79 -26.27
CA ASP A 193 2.50 6.93 -26.63
C ASP A 193 3.43 7.20 -25.43
N LEU A 194 2.87 7.34 -24.24
CA LEU A 194 3.61 7.55 -23.00
C LEU A 194 3.64 6.26 -22.17
N ASP A 195 4.76 6.04 -21.47
CA ASP A 195 4.84 5.01 -20.46
C ASP A 195 3.88 5.28 -19.28
N TYR A 196 3.70 4.30 -18.40
CA TYR A 196 2.71 4.36 -17.33
C TYR A 196 2.92 5.55 -16.38
N ALA A 197 4.15 5.80 -15.94
CA ALA A 197 4.49 6.89 -15.02
C ALA A 197 4.42 8.25 -15.73
N ALA A 198 4.95 8.33 -16.94
CA ALA A 198 4.87 9.53 -17.76
C ALA A 198 3.42 9.92 -18.08
N ASN A 199 2.57 8.94 -18.37
CA ASN A 199 1.15 9.16 -18.63
C ASN A 199 0.41 9.71 -17.40
N PHE A 200 0.72 9.20 -16.22
CA PHE A 200 0.17 9.74 -14.97
C PHE A 200 0.60 11.21 -14.75
N LEU A 201 1.88 11.53 -14.92
CA LEU A 201 2.38 12.91 -14.81
C LEU A 201 1.74 13.82 -15.85
N HIS A 202 1.61 13.36 -17.10
CA HIS A 202 0.92 14.07 -18.17
C HIS A 202 -0.53 14.41 -17.77
N MET A 203 -1.29 13.45 -17.28
CA MET A 203 -2.68 13.68 -16.88
C MET A 203 -2.80 14.63 -15.68
N CYS A 204 -1.81 14.65 -14.78
CA CYS A 204 -1.81 15.54 -13.62
C CYS A 204 -1.43 16.97 -13.97
N PHE A 205 -0.42 17.19 -14.84
CA PHE A 205 0.21 18.50 -15.00
C PHE A 205 -0.06 19.17 -16.34
N SER A 206 -0.48 18.44 -17.38
CA SER A 206 -0.84 19.02 -18.65
C SER A 206 -2.07 19.93 -18.53
N VAL A 207 -2.07 21.02 -19.29
CA VAL A 207 -3.18 21.96 -19.45
C VAL A 207 -3.46 22.22 -20.93
N PRO A 208 -4.72 22.52 -21.31
CA PRO A 208 -5.05 22.73 -22.75
C PRO A 208 -4.37 23.94 -23.39
N ALA A 209 -3.84 24.87 -22.57
CA ALA A 209 -3.30 26.12 -23.03
C ALA A 209 -1.86 26.03 -23.56
N GLU A 210 -1.14 24.97 -23.20
CA GLU A 210 0.28 24.81 -23.57
C GLU A 210 0.63 23.32 -23.72
N GLU A 211 1.73 23.04 -24.43
CA GLU A 211 2.25 21.70 -24.57
C GLU A 211 3.06 21.31 -23.33
N TYR A 212 2.76 20.13 -22.77
CA TYR A 212 3.46 19.59 -21.62
C TYR A 212 4.33 18.40 -22.05
N HIS A 213 5.63 18.54 -21.83
CA HIS A 213 6.59 17.46 -22.07
C HIS A 213 7.03 16.86 -20.75
N VAL A 214 6.78 15.56 -20.57
CA VAL A 214 7.19 14.84 -19.36
C VAL A 214 8.71 14.70 -19.34
N ASN A 215 9.35 15.17 -18.29
CA ASN A 215 10.79 15.00 -18.11
C ASN A 215 11.10 13.53 -17.76
N PRO A 216 12.05 12.86 -18.45
CA PRO A 216 12.38 11.44 -18.20
C PRO A 216 12.86 11.15 -16.80
N ILE A 217 13.55 12.10 -16.13
CA ILE A 217 14.01 11.92 -14.74
C ILE A 217 12.80 11.89 -13.78
N LEU A 218 11.82 12.78 -13.99
CA LEU A 218 10.60 12.81 -13.19
C LEU A 218 9.74 11.55 -13.43
N SER A 219 9.62 11.09 -14.69
CA SER A 219 8.94 9.84 -15.01
C SER A 219 9.59 8.65 -14.31
N ARG A 220 10.92 8.54 -14.38
CA ARG A 220 11.67 7.47 -13.73
C ARG A 220 11.53 7.50 -12.19
N ALA A 221 11.57 8.68 -11.59
CA ALA A 221 11.39 8.81 -10.14
C ALA A 221 9.97 8.42 -9.71
N MET A 222 8.94 8.79 -10.49
CA MET A 222 7.57 8.35 -10.27
C MET A 222 7.45 6.84 -10.42
N ASP A 223 8.02 6.24 -11.46
CA ASP A 223 8.01 4.80 -11.69
C ASP A 223 8.65 4.02 -10.54
N ARG A 224 9.77 4.51 -10.00
CA ARG A 224 10.42 3.94 -8.80
C ARG A 224 9.52 4.05 -7.56
N ILE A 225 8.83 5.18 -7.35
CA ILE A 225 7.84 5.33 -6.27
C ILE A 225 6.74 4.27 -6.42
N LEU A 226 6.19 4.11 -7.63
CA LEU A 226 5.15 3.12 -7.90
C LEU A 226 5.64 1.70 -7.61
N THR A 227 6.82 1.36 -8.08
CA THR A 227 7.45 0.04 -7.88
C THR A 227 7.67 -0.26 -6.40
N LEU A 228 8.24 0.68 -5.65
CA LEU A 228 8.60 0.48 -4.24
C LEU A 228 7.38 0.40 -3.30
N HIS A 229 6.21 0.82 -3.76
CA HIS A 229 4.95 0.73 -3.02
C HIS A 229 4.00 -0.36 -3.53
N ALA A 230 4.39 -1.13 -4.56
CA ALA A 230 3.53 -2.07 -5.28
C ALA A 230 2.87 -3.13 -4.38
N ASP A 231 3.60 -3.74 -3.46
CA ASP A 231 3.06 -4.63 -2.43
C ASP A 231 3.91 -4.61 -1.15
N HIS A 232 3.31 -5.01 -0.03
CA HIS A 232 4.00 -5.08 1.26
C HIS A 232 3.31 -6.09 2.18
N GLU A 233 3.17 -7.33 1.71
CA GLU A 233 2.61 -8.47 2.46
C GLU A 233 1.19 -8.18 3.03
N GLN A 234 0.85 -8.75 4.19
CA GLN A 234 -0.43 -8.60 4.88
C GLN A 234 -0.49 -7.32 5.74
N ASN A 235 -0.32 -6.15 5.10
CA ASN A 235 -0.62 -4.88 5.75
C ASN A 235 -2.15 -4.69 5.91
N ALA A 236 -2.56 -3.66 6.68
CA ALA A 236 -3.97 -3.45 7.01
C ALA A 236 -4.89 -3.36 5.79
N SER A 237 -4.49 -2.66 4.72
CA SER A 237 -5.32 -2.52 3.52
C SER A 237 -5.36 -3.80 2.69
N THR A 238 -4.27 -4.55 2.59
CA THR A 238 -4.24 -5.86 1.92
C THR A 238 -5.13 -6.86 2.65
N SER A 239 -5.05 -6.94 3.98
CA SER A 239 -5.92 -7.78 4.80
C SER A 239 -7.39 -7.37 4.67
N THR A 240 -7.68 -6.07 4.56
CA THR A 240 -9.04 -5.56 4.31
C THR A 240 -9.57 -6.00 2.94
N VAL A 241 -8.75 -5.93 1.89
CA VAL A 241 -9.13 -6.43 0.55
C VAL A 241 -9.43 -7.93 0.62
N ARG A 242 -8.57 -8.73 1.23
CA ARG A 242 -8.79 -10.18 1.39
C ARG A 242 -10.05 -10.46 2.21
N LEU A 243 -10.28 -9.74 3.30
CA LEU A 243 -11.48 -9.93 4.13
C LEU A 243 -12.76 -9.56 3.35
N ALA A 244 -12.81 -8.42 2.67
CA ALA A 244 -13.94 -8.02 1.85
C ALA A 244 -14.22 -9.04 0.74
N SER A 245 -13.17 -9.48 0.06
CA SER A 245 -13.24 -10.45 -1.04
C SER A 245 -13.69 -11.83 -0.61
N SER A 246 -13.45 -12.21 0.64
CA SER A 246 -13.85 -13.52 1.18
C SER A 246 -15.36 -13.76 1.14
N SER A 247 -16.16 -12.69 1.02
CA SER A 247 -17.61 -12.75 0.83
C SER A 247 -18.03 -13.02 -0.62
N GLY A 248 -17.11 -13.06 -1.58
CA GLY A 248 -17.41 -13.12 -3.01
C GLY A 248 -17.76 -11.76 -3.63
N ALA A 249 -17.48 -10.64 -2.93
CA ALA A 249 -17.72 -9.31 -3.46
C ALA A 249 -16.88 -9.03 -4.71
N ASN A 250 -17.39 -8.20 -5.62
CA ASN A 250 -16.72 -7.86 -6.86
C ASN A 250 -15.38 -7.12 -6.62
N PRO A 251 -14.41 -7.22 -7.55
CA PRO A 251 -13.06 -6.70 -7.32
C PRO A 251 -13.00 -5.18 -7.10
N PHE A 252 -13.84 -4.40 -7.78
CA PHE A 252 -13.83 -2.94 -7.63
C PHE A 252 -14.27 -2.51 -6.21
N ALA A 253 -15.29 -3.15 -5.65
CA ALA A 253 -15.74 -2.92 -4.28
C ALA A 253 -14.65 -3.33 -3.26
N CYS A 254 -13.97 -4.46 -3.50
CA CYS A 254 -12.89 -4.93 -2.63
C CYS A 254 -11.69 -3.97 -2.63
N ILE A 255 -11.30 -3.47 -3.81
CA ILE A 255 -10.20 -2.49 -3.92
C ILE A 255 -10.60 -1.16 -3.30
N ALA A 256 -11.86 -0.70 -3.46
CA ALA A 256 -12.35 0.48 -2.78
C ALA A 256 -12.26 0.36 -1.24
N ALA A 257 -12.54 -0.82 -0.68
CA ALA A 257 -12.35 -1.09 0.75
C ALA A 257 -10.87 -1.01 1.15
N GLY A 258 -9.95 -1.52 0.33
CA GLY A 258 -8.50 -1.37 0.52
C GLY A 258 -8.07 0.10 0.51
N ILE A 259 -8.55 0.88 -0.45
CA ILE A 259 -8.31 2.33 -0.53
C ILE A 259 -8.81 3.05 0.73
N ALA A 260 -10.02 2.72 1.18
CA ALA A 260 -10.59 3.30 2.40
C ALA A 260 -9.73 2.99 3.65
N CYS A 261 -9.24 1.75 3.77
CA CYS A 261 -8.33 1.37 4.86
C CYS A 261 -6.98 2.09 4.76
N LEU A 262 -6.43 2.22 3.55
CA LEU A 262 -5.16 2.91 3.32
C LEU A 262 -5.23 4.38 3.73
N TRP A 263 -6.37 5.03 3.62
CA TRP A 263 -6.56 6.44 3.97
C TRP A 263 -6.42 6.71 5.48
N GLY A 264 -6.47 5.70 6.32
CA GLY A 264 -6.30 5.86 7.77
C GLY A 264 -4.92 6.44 8.14
N PRO A 265 -4.85 7.36 9.12
CA PRO A 265 -3.59 8.02 9.53
C PRO A 265 -2.55 7.03 10.10
N ALA A 266 -2.99 5.89 10.59
CA ALA A 266 -2.12 4.82 11.09
C ALA A 266 -1.55 3.92 9.99
N HIS A 267 -1.89 4.16 8.71
CA HIS A 267 -1.46 3.34 7.57
C HIS A 267 -0.86 4.21 6.45
N GLY A 268 -1.63 4.70 5.49
CA GLY A 268 -1.11 5.43 4.33
C GLY A 268 -0.84 6.93 4.56
N GLY A 269 -1.19 7.47 5.73
CA GLY A 269 -0.95 8.87 6.07
C GLY A 269 0.47 9.20 6.57
N ALA A 270 1.35 8.21 6.73
CA ALA A 270 2.68 8.42 7.31
C ALA A 270 3.58 9.32 6.44
N ASN A 271 3.50 9.19 5.14
CA ASN A 271 4.25 9.99 4.16
C ASN A 271 3.85 11.49 4.23
N GLN A 272 2.55 11.81 4.28
CA GLN A 272 2.06 13.18 4.49
C GLN A 272 2.53 13.73 5.85
N ALA A 273 2.39 12.96 6.92
CA ALA A 273 2.82 13.36 8.25
C ALA A 273 4.33 13.61 8.35
N CYS A 274 5.15 12.85 7.59
CA CYS A 274 6.59 13.08 7.50
C CYS A 274 6.90 14.45 6.88
N LEU A 275 6.26 14.80 5.78
CA LEU A 275 6.47 16.10 5.14
C LEU A 275 5.97 17.26 6.01
N GLU A 276 4.82 17.11 6.65
CA GLU A 276 4.29 18.12 7.57
C GLU A 276 5.26 18.37 8.75
N MET A 277 5.86 17.30 9.29
CA MET A 277 6.90 17.38 10.31
C MET A 277 8.14 18.12 9.81
N LEU A 278 8.64 17.83 8.61
CA LEU A 278 9.79 18.54 8.03
C LEU A 278 9.48 20.04 7.85
N LYS A 279 8.26 20.39 7.44
CA LYS A 279 7.78 21.78 7.35
C LYS A 279 7.67 22.46 8.73
N GLU A 280 7.25 21.72 9.75
CA GLU A 280 7.19 22.20 11.14
C GLU A 280 8.59 22.49 11.70
N ILE A 281 9.57 21.62 11.44
CA ILE A 281 10.99 21.86 11.77
C ILE A 281 11.47 23.13 11.06
N GLY A 282 11.26 23.23 9.76
CA GLY A 282 11.43 24.40 8.92
C GLY A 282 12.87 24.77 8.61
N THR A 283 13.79 24.76 9.60
CA THR A 283 15.19 25.12 9.45
C THR A 283 16.13 24.17 10.18
N VAL A 284 17.37 24.04 9.67
CA VAL A 284 18.38 23.11 10.18
C VAL A 284 18.74 23.37 11.65
N ASP A 285 18.82 24.63 12.06
CA ASP A 285 19.14 25.05 13.42
C ASP A 285 18.12 24.60 14.48
N ARG A 286 16.89 24.26 14.06
CA ARG A 286 15.84 23.73 14.94
C ARG A 286 15.87 22.22 15.13
N ILE A 287 16.65 21.48 14.33
CA ILE A 287 16.72 20.02 14.42
C ILE A 287 17.08 19.53 15.84
N PRO A 288 18.06 20.11 16.54
CA PRO A 288 18.39 19.66 17.91
C PRO A 288 17.21 19.75 18.88
N GLU A 289 16.37 20.77 18.78
CA GLU A 289 15.14 20.93 19.58
C GLU A 289 14.18 19.77 19.32
N TYR A 290 13.90 19.46 18.06
CA TYR A 290 12.96 18.39 17.68
C TYR A 290 13.50 16.99 17.98
N ILE A 291 14.80 16.78 17.88
CA ILE A 291 15.45 15.54 18.32
C ILE A 291 15.27 15.36 19.83
N ALA A 292 15.43 16.42 20.63
CA ALA A 292 15.21 16.37 22.08
C ALA A 292 13.74 16.02 22.40
N ARG A 293 12.79 16.65 21.71
CA ARG A 293 11.35 16.34 21.85
C ARG A 293 11.03 14.89 21.48
N ALA A 294 11.61 14.36 20.39
CA ALA A 294 11.42 12.97 19.97
C ALA A 294 11.95 11.94 20.99
N LYS A 295 12.96 12.32 21.78
CA LYS A 295 13.53 11.50 22.86
C LYS A 295 12.71 11.57 24.16
N ASP A 296 11.96 12.63 24.38
CA ASP A 296 11.13 12.78 25.57
C ASP A 296 9.86 11.91 25.45
N LYS A 297 9.69 10.97 26.38
CA LYS A 297 8.52 10.09 26.43
C LYS A 297 7.22 10.81 26.73
N ASN A 298 7.29 12.00 27.36
CA ASN A 298 6.13 12.81 27.74
C ASN A 298 5.73 13.79 26.63
N ASP A 299 6.61 14.09 25.66
CA ASP A 299 6.25 14.91 24.50
C ASP A 299 5.45 14.05 23.50
N PRO A 300 4.32 14.52 22.97
CA PRO A 300 3.55 13.81 21.95
C PRO A 300 4.26 13.77 20.59
N PHE A 301 5.28 14.59 20.37
CA PHE A 301 6.02 14.64 19.11
C PHE A 301 6.70 13.30 18.81
N ARG A 302 6.61 12.91 17.56
CA ARG A 302 7.29 11.70 17.04
C ARG A 302 8.00 12.04 15.74
N LEU A 303 9.18 11.46 15.56
CA LEU A 303 9.94 11.59 14.32
C LEU A 303 9.28 10.73 13.23
N MET A 304 8.48 11.38 12.38
CA MET A 304 7.76 10.72 11.29
C MET A 304 8.73 10.38 10.15
N GLY A 305 8.49 9.25 9.49
CA GLY A 305 9.41 8.74 8.45
C GLY A 305 10.64 8.01 8.99
N PHE A 306 10.69 7.77 10.32
CA PHE A 306 11.76 7.02 10.99
C PHE A 306 11.21 5.81 11.72
N GLY A 307 11.94 4.69 11.63
CA GLY A 307 11.50 3.41 12.15
C GLY A 307 10.41 2.77 11.28
N HIS A 308 10.16 1.51 11.52
CA HIS A 308 9.14 0.76 10.80
C HIS A 308 8.57 -0.34 11.72
N ARG A 309 7.29 -0.67 11.54
CA ARG A 309 6.66 -1.73 12.36
C ARG A 309 7.31 -3.10 12.12
N VAL A 310 7.79 -3.37 10.91
CA VAL A 310 8.39 -4.63 10.50
C VAL A 310 9.92 -4.55 10.49
N TYR A 311 10.50 -3.57 9.75
CA TYR A 311 11.95 -3.43 9.64
C TYR A 311 12.56 -2.97 10.96
N LYS A 312 13.49 -3.77 11.48
CA LYS A 312 14.38 -3.43 12.59
C LYS A 312 15.81 -3.11 12.11
N ASN A 313 15.95 -2.97 10.82
CA ASN A 313 17.13 -2.53 10.10
C ASN A 313 16.71 -1.47 9.07
N THR A 314 17.61 -1.02 8.22
CA THR A 314 17.31 -0.04 7.17
C THR A 314 16.24 -0.60 6.21
N ASP A 315 15.22 0.20 5.91
CA ASP A 315 14.23 -0.10 4.89
C ASP A 315 14.90 -0.17 3.52
N PRO A 316 14.87 -1.32 2.81
CA PRO A 316 15.60 -1.49 1.54
C PRO A 316 15.12 -0.52 0.45
N ARG A 317 13.91 0.03 0.59
CA ARG A 317 13.32 0.99 -0.33
C ARG A 317 13.89 2.40 -0.17
N ALA A 318 14.29 2.77 1.04
CA ALA A 318 14.76 4.12 1.37
C ALA A 318 16.02 4.51 0.58
N LYS A 319 16.95 3.56 0.35
CA LYS A 319 18.17 3.80 -0.42
C LYS A 319 17.90 4.19 -1.86
N VAL A 320 16.96 3.50 -2.52
CA VAL A 320 16.59 3.79 -3.92
C VAL A 320 15.90 5.15 -4.02
N LEU A 321 15.00 5.46 -3.07
CA LEU A 321 14.31 6.75 -3.06
C LEU A 321 15.24 7.92 -2.74
N LYS A 322 16.25 7.73 -1.89
CA LYS A 322 17.28 8.74 -1.64
C LYS A 322 17.99 9.14 -2.93
N GLN A 323 18.44 8.16 -3.71
CA GLN A 323 19.05 8.41 -5.02
C GLN A 323 18.09 9.16 -5.95
N SER A 324 16.81 8.75 -6.01
CA SER A 324 15.82 9.41 -6.85
C SER A 324 15.52 10.84 -6.38
N ALA A 325 15.55 11.10 -5.07
CA ALA A 325 15.39 12.44 -4.52
C ALA A 325 16.56 13.35 -4.97
N ASP A 326 17.80 12.87 -4.86
CA ASP A 326 18.96 13.62 -5.30
C ASP A 326 18.89 13.94 -6.81
N GLU A 327 18.54 12.95 -7.67
CA GLU A 327 18.36 13.14 -9.13
C GLU A 327 17.28 14.19 -9.47
N VAL A 328 16.12 14.16 -8.78
CA VAL A 328 15.00 15.08 -9.02
C VAL A 328 15.34 16.50 -8.57
N LEU A 329 16.01 16.65 -7.47
CA LEU A 329 16.33 17.96 -6.90
C LEU A 329 17.44 18.66 -7.67
N GLU A 330 18.44 17.90 -8.15
CA GLU A 330 19.44 18.39 -9.07
C GLU A 330 18.80 18.92 -10.37
N LEU A 331 17.88 18.14 -10.96
CA LEU A 331 17.14 18.54 -12.17
C LEU A 331 16.38 19.85 -11.99
N LEU A 332 15.70 20.00 -10.88
CA LEU A 332 14.82 21.15 -10.62
C LEU A 332 15.57 22.38 -10.11
N GLY A 333 16.87 22.26 -9.84
CA GLY A 333 17.68 23.36 -9.31
C GLY A 333 17.30 23.79 -7.90
N VAL A 334 16.66 22.90 -7.13
CA VAL A 334 16.21 23.14 -5.75
C VAL A 334 17.22 22.62 -4.71
N GLU A 335 18.51 22.57 -5.05
CA GLU A 335 19.59 22.22 -4.10
C GLU A 335 19.58 23.13 -2.86
N ASP A 336 19.08 24.36 -3.00
CA ASP A 336 18.86 25.33 -1.93
C ASP A 336 17.45 25.20 -1.27
N ASN A 337 16.70 24.13 -1.52
CA ASN A 337 15.39 23.95 -0.89
C ASN A 337 15.57 23.71 0.62
N PRO A 338 15.06 24.62 1.48
CA PRO A 338 15.22 24.51 2.93
C PRO A 338 14.70 23.20 3.49
N LEU A 339 13.62 22.66 2.91
CA LEU A 339 13.02 21.42 3.35
C LEU A 339 13.94 20.21 3.11
N LEU A 340 14.67 20.20 1.97
CA LEU A 340 15.64 19.16 1.67
C LEU A 340 16.86 19.25 2.58
N GLN A 341 17.34 20.48 2.85
CA GLN A 341 18.46 20.67 3.78
C GLN A 341 18.08 20.16 5.17
N VAL A 342 16.86 20.46 5.65
CA VAL A 342 16.34 19.93 6.92
C VAL A 342 16.27 18.40 6.86
N ALA A 343 15.78 17.81 5.78
CA ALA A 343 15.68 16.37 5.66
C ALA A 343 17.06 15.68 5.67
N LYS A 344 18.02 16.18 4.90
CA LYS A 344 19.40 15.63 4.87
C LYS A 344 20.10 15.73 6.22
N GLU A 345 20.01 16.88 6.88
CA GLU A 345 20.63 17.10 8.19
C GLU A 345 19.95 16.27 9.28
N LEU A 346 18.61 16.18 9.25
CA LEU A 346 17.85 15.33 10.16
C LEU A 346 18.21 13.86 10.00
N GLU A 347 18.35 13.38 8.77
CA GLU A 347 18.84 12.03 8.47
C GLU A 347 20.22 11.79 9.09
N GLN A 348 21.17 12.68 8.82
CA GLN A 348 22.53 12.55 9.32
C GLN A 348 22.55 12.58 10.85
N THR A 349 21.81 13.50 11.46
CA THR A 349 21.71 13.60 12.92
C THR A 349 21.14 12.32 13.52
N ALA A 350 20.04 11.77 12.98
CA ALA A 350 19.43 10.57 13.50
C ALA A 350 20.29 9.32 13.31
N LEU A 351 20.98 9.19 12.18
CA LEU A 351 21.86 8.05 11.88
C LEU A 351 23.12 8.03 12.79
N ASN A 352 23.54 9.17 13.33
CA ASN A 352 24.69 9.29 14.23
C ASN A 352 24.31 9.37 15.71
N ASP A 353 23.03 9.49 16.05
CA ASP A 353 22.55 9.63 17.42
C ASP A 353 22.37 8.26 18.09
N PRO A 354 23.01 8.00 19.26
CA PRO A 354 22.94 6.70 19.94
C PRO A 354 21.51 6.24 20.27
N TYR A 355 20.61 7.17 20.60
CA TYR A 355 19.22 6.83 20.92
C TYR A 355 18.47 6.22 19.73
N PHE A 356 18.62 6.80 18.52
CA PHE A 356 17.96 6.30 17.31
C PHE A 356 18.61 5.01 16.82
N ILE A 357 19.93 4.88 16.94
CA ILE A 357 20.68 3.67 16.62
C ILE A 357 20.22 2.51 17.52
N GLU A 358 20.21 2.71 18.84
CA GLU A 358 19.80 1.68 19.81
C GLU A 358 18.37 1.22 19.57
N LYS A 359 17.46 2.17 19.27
CA LYS A 359 16.06 1.89 18.99
C LYS A 359 15.77 1.50 17.55
N LYS A 360 16.79 1.45 16.69
CA LYS A 360 16.69 1.09 15.28
C LYS A 360 15.67 1.96 14.51
N LEU A 361 15.67 3.26 14.80
CA LEU A 361 14.79 4.25 14.16
C LEU A 361 15.49 4.84 12.94
N PHE A 362 15.61 4.06 11.87
CA PHE A 362 16.21 4.46 10.61
C PHE A 362 15.17 5.12 9.69
N PRO A 363 15.61 5.99 8.73
CA PRO A 363 14.72 6.51 7.70
C PRO A 363 14.05 5.40 6.90
N ASN A 364 12.76 5.56 6.63
CA ASN A 364 11.96 4.62 5.87
C ASN A 364 11.52 5.18 4.50
N VAL A 365 10.69 4.44 3.78
CA VAL A 365 10.20 4.82 2.44
C VAL A 365 9.44 6.15 2.44
N ASP A 366 8.75 6.50 3.52
CA ASP A 366 7.92 7.71 3.61
C ASP A 366 8.75 8.99 3.72
N PHE A 367 9.99 8.87 4.22
CA PHE A 367 10.89 10.00 4.41
C PHE A 367 11.27 10.69 3.09
N TYR A 368 11.66 9.91 2.08
CA TYR A 368 12.10 10.47 0.80
C TYR A 368 10.98 10.63 -0.24
N SER A 369 9.99 9.73 -0.23
CA SER A 369 8.91 9.80 -1.22
C SER A 369 8.11 11.10 -1.14
N GLY A 370 7.87 11.61 0.08
CA GLY A 370 7.21 12.89 0.28
C GLY A 370 7.97 14.07 -0.34
N ILE A 371 9.28 14.11 -0.17
CA ILE A 371 10.15 15.14 -0.73
C ILE A 371 10.13 15.13 -2.25
N ILE A 372 10.21 13.94 -2.86
CA ILE A 372 10.16 13.78 -4.32
C ILE A 372 8.82 14.28 -4.86
N LEU A 373 7.70 13.85 -4.26
CA LEU A 373 6.37 14.22 -4.72
C LEU A 373 6.11 15.74 -4.58
N GLU A 374 6.57 16.36 -3.51
CA GLU A 374 6.47 17.81 -3.35
C GLU A 374 7.33 18.56 -4.37
N ALA A 375 8.57 18.11 -4.59
CA ALA A 375 9.44 18.68 -5.61
C ALA A 375 8.84 18.57 -7.02
N MET A 376 8.12 17.50 -7.32
CA MET A 376 7.36 17.36 -8.57
C MET A 376 6.12 18.26 -8.66
N GLY A 377 5.72 18.95 -7.58
CA GLY A 377 4.56 19.84 -7.55
C GLY A 377 3.25 19.19 -7.09
N PHE A 378 3.26 17.98 -6.54
CA PHE A 378 2.06 17.39 -5.96
C PHE A 378 1.75 18.00 -4.59
N PRO A 379 0.49 18.38 -4.33
CA PRO A 379 0.07 18.73 -2.98
C PRO A 379 0.08 17.49 -2.07
N THR A 380 0.28 17.69 -0.77
CA THR A 380 0.31 16.60 0.22
C THR A 380 -0.94 15.71 0.19
N SER A 381 -2.10 16.28 -0.14
CA SER A 381 -3.35 15.52 -0.30
C SER A 381 -3.32 14.46 -1.41
N MET A 382 -2.35 14.52 -2.34
CA MET A 382 -2.16 13.53 -3.40
C MET A 382 -1.20 12.39 -3.03
N PHE A 383 -0.50 12.46 -1.91
CA PHE A 383 0.49 11.45 -1.56
C PHE A 383 -0.14 10.07 -1.30
N THR A 384 -1.17 10.00 -0.46
CA THR A 384 -1.91 8.75 -0.24
C THR A 384 -2.63 8.23 -1.50
N PRO A 385 -3.26 9.06 -2.36
CA PRO A 385 -3.74 8.65 -3.68
C PRO A 385 -2.68 8.00 -4.56
N ILE A 386 -1.45 8.55 -4.62
CA ILE A 386 -0.35 7.96 -5.39
C ILE A 386 0.08 6.64 -4.77
N PHE A 387 0.09 6.54 -3.45
CA PHE A 387 0.33 5.28 -2.76
C PHE A 387 -0.76 4.23 -3.10
N ALA A 388 -2.04 4.61 -3.09
CA ALA A 388 -3.14 3.72 -3.49
C ALA A 388 -2.99 3.22 -4.93
N LEU A 389 -2.63 4.12 -5.85
CA LEU A 389 -2.32 3.79 -7.24
C LEU A 389 -1.21 2.72 -7.31
N SER A 390 -0.10 2.94 -6.62
CA SER A 390 1.03 2.00 -6.57
C SER A 390 0.63 0.63 -6.01
N ARG A 391 -0.12 0.61 -4.89
CA ARG A 391 -0.49 -0.58 -4.14
C ARG A 391 -1.60 -1.40 -4.81
N THR A 392 -2.27 -0.85 -5.80
CA THR A 392 -3.40 -1.52 -6.47
C THR A 392 -3.02 -2.87 -7.05
N VAL A 393 -1.84 -3.00 -7.66
CA VAL A 393 -1.38 -4.30 -8.18
C VAL A 393 -1.17 -5.34 -7.07
N GLY A 394 -0.61 -4.93 -5.92
CA GLY A 394 -0.46 -5.81 -4.77
C GLY A 394 -1.80 -6.30 -4.25
N TRP A 395 -2.76 -5.40 -4.06
CA TRP A 395 -4.13 -5.77 -3.65
C TRP A 395 -4.78 -6.74 -4.63
N ILE A 396 -4.64 -6.50 -5.94
CA ILE A 396 -5.21 -7.35 -6.97
C ILE A 396 -4.54 -8.74 -6.97
N SER A 397 -3.22 -8.79 -6.83
CA SER A 397 -2.48 -10.05 -6.79
C SER A 397 -2.87 -10.88 -5.57
N GLN A 398 -2.98 -10.25 -4.41
CA GLN A 398 -3.45 -10.86 -3.17
C GLN A 398 -4.91 -11.34 -3.27
N TRP A 399 -5.76 -10.55 -3.91
CA TRP A 399 -7.14 -10.90 -4.21
C TRP A 399 -7.24 -12.12 -5.15
N LYS A 400 -6.48 -12.12 -6.26
CA LYS A 400 -6.46 -13.24 -7.22
C LYS A 400 -5.98 -14.54 -6.57
N GLU A 401 -4.91 -14.46 -5.77
CA GLU A 401 -4.37 -15.61 -5.03
C GLU A 401 -5.42 -16.20 -4.10
N MET A 402 -6.09 -15.35 -3.29
CA MET A 402 -7.11 -15.81 -2.36
C MET A 402 -8.34 -16.43 -3.07
N ILE A 403 -8.83 -15.83 -4.15
CA ILE A 403 -9.99 -16.36 -4.90
C ILE A 403 -9.65 -17.71 -5.55
N ALA A 404 -8.39 -17.92 -5.95
CA ALA A 404 -7.92 -19.17 -6.54
C ALA A 404 -7.68 -20.28 -5.49
N ASP A 405 -7.60 -19.94 -4.20
CA ASP A 405 -7.37 -20.91 -3.14
C ASP A 405 -8.64 -21.73 -2.84
N PRO A 406 -8.63 -23.06 -3.05
CA PRO A 406 -9.76 -23.91 -2.76
C PRO A 406 -10.10 -24.02 -1.25
N GLN A 407 -9.19 -23.61 -0.37
CA GLN A 407 -9.41 -23.53 1.07
C GLN A 407 -9.99 -22.19 1.53
N ASN A 408 -10.20 -21.26 0.60
CA ASN A 408 -10.77 -19.95 0.93
C ASN A 408 -12.14 -20.07 1.61
N LYS A 409 -12.31 -19.30 2.66
CA LYS A 409 -13.57 -19.22 3.43
C LYS A 409 -13.87 -17.77 3.76
N ILE A 410 -15.16 -17.49 3.91
CA ILE A 410 -15.59 -16.18 4.39
C ILE A 410 -14.95 -15.87 5.75
N GLY A 411 -14.29 -14.72 5.82
CA GLY A 411 -13.64 -14.23 7.03
C GLY A 411 -14.68 -13.81 8.07
N ARG A 412 -14.70 -14.52 9.19
CA ARG A 412 -15.58 -14.23 10.34
C ARG A 412 -14.80 -14.41 11.64
N PRO A 413 -14.08 -13.38 12.08
CA PRO A 413 -13.36 -13.43 13.36
C PRO A 413 -14.28 -13.75 14.54
N ARG A 414 -13.74 -14.35 15.58
CA ARG A 414 -14.41 -14.52 16.87
C ARG A 414 -14.17 -13.29 17.75
N GLN A 415 -15.02 -13.14 18.76
CA GLN A 415 -14.87 -12.07 19.77
C GLN A 415 -14.88 -12.64 21.17
N LEU A 416 -14.13 -12.03 22.07
CA LEU A 416 -14.31 -12.18 23.51
C LEU A 416 -15.45 -11.25 23.94
N TYR A 417 -16.62 -11.83 24.27
CA TYR A 417 -17.77 -11.04 24.69
C TYR A 417 -17.64 -10.65 26.17
N LEU A 418 -17.66 -9.37 26.46
CA LEU A 418 -17.57 -8.78 27.80
C LEU A 418 -18.83 -7.96 28.18
N GLY A 419 -19.88 -8.07 27.39
CA GLY A 419 -21.14 -7.40 27.67
C GLY A 419 -22.02 -8.14 28.69
N GLU A 420 -23.21 -7.62 28.91
CA GLU A 420 -24.19 -8.20 29.81
C GLU A 420 -24.68 -9.56 29.32
N THR A 421 -25.02 -10.44 30.25
CA THR A 421 -25.70 -11.69 29.94
C THR A 421 -27.15 -11.46 29.54
N LEU A 422 -27.93 -12.52 29.39
CA LEU A 422 -29.34 -12.41 29.02
C LEU A 422 -30.10 -11.46 29.95
N ARG A 423 -30.77 -10.46 29.38
CA ARG A 423 -31.63 -9.50 30.06
C ARG A 423 -32.97 -9.45 29.35
N ASP A 424 -34.05 -9.39 30.15
CA ASP A 424 -35.38 -9.21 29.61
C ASP A 424 -35.56 -7.79 29.08
N TYR A 425 -36.36 -7.66 28.05
CA TYR A 425 -36.82 -6.34 27.57
C TYR A 425 -37.70 -5.69 28.60
N VAL A 426 -37.44 -4.45 28.92
CA VAL A 426 -38.29 -3.61 29.78
C VAL A 426 -38.93 -2.54 28.93
N ASP A 427 -40.24 -2.36 29.06
CA ASP A 427 -40.99 -1.34 28.32
C ASP A 427 -40.51 0.07 28.67
N ILE A 428 -40.56 0.99 27.69
CA ILE A 428 -39.97 2.33 27.84
C ILE A 428 -40.53 3.09 29.03
N GLU A 429 -41.79 2.85 29.37
CA GLU A 429 -42.49 3.48 30.50
C GLU A 429 -42.02 2.92 31.87
N GLN A 430 -41.28 1.83 31.88
CA GLN A 430 -40.77 1.16 33.10
C GLN A 430 -39.24 1.24 33.28
N ARG A 431 -38.54 1.96 32.40
CA ARG A 431 -37.09 2.13 32.43
C ARG A 431 -36.62 3.24 33.37
#